data_66e5284fc83cf985754490a04738b43f
#
_entry.id   66e5284fc83cf985754490a04738b43f
#
_cell.length_a   1.000
_cell.length_b   1.000
_cell.length_c   1.000
_cell.angle_alpha   90.00
_cell.angle_beta   90.00
_cell.angle_gamma   90.00
#
_symmetry.space_group_name_H-M   'P 1'
#
loop_
_entity.id
_entity.type
_entity.pdbx_description
1 polymer ?
#
loop_
_entity_poly.entity_id
_entity_poly.type
_entity_poly.pdbx_seq_one_letter_code
_entity_poly.pdbx_strand_id
1 'polypeptide(L)'
;MKAKFSDKLKNWLKYLIYISIIFVIVGLIKADYLNIPKIYHYQYLGLSFLFLFAGFIFQCLNWYFVLKKDYPISLKDAVISFGLFVFTKYIPGKVFVILGKAEYISKKYNLRRKDMIMRSLDTQFIVLWAGIIVGSIGLFFVDNSMKYAIPLLIGWFFLSLVIFTNFFHNFLIKAIKVVTKKETELPLISFKQVLKILPIFFLYWFVFTLAFWFFASALSANPISFFIAFSFPLSVTLGIVMLIAPGGIGFREGILAGLLIMLGTGSGDATVISVSSRIWFIFGELFIFILAFILNFFQKSDKNT
;
A
#
# COMPACT_ATOMS: atom_id res chain seq x y z
N MET A 1 -23.33 26.47 -10.22
CA MET A 1 -23.15 25.69 -8.98
C MET A 1 -22.12 24.57 -9.10
N LYS A 2 -22.01 23.84 -10.23
CA LYS A 2 -21.01 22.75 -10.44
C LYS A 2 -19.53 23.22 -10.41
N ALA A 3 -19.21 24.40 -10.96
CA ALA A 3 -17.84 24.93 -10.99
C ALA A 3 -17.30 25.28 -9.58
N LYS A 4 -18.11 25.94 -8.76
CA LYS A 4 -17.73 26.34 -7.38
C LYS A 4 -17.49 25.15 -6.44
N PHE A 5 -18.18 24.02 -6.65
CA PHE A 5 -17.97 22.79 -5.91
C PHE A 5 -16.67 22.07 -6.35
N SER A 6 -16.31 22.16 -7.63
CA SER A 6 -15.06 21.63 -8.18
C SER A 6 -13.83 22.32 -7.57
N ASP A 7 -13.86 23.65 -7.40
CA ASP A 7 -12.72 24.38 -6.85
C ASP A 7 -12.55 24.19 -5.34
N LYS A 8 -13.66 24.12 -4.59
CA LYS A 8 -13.61 23.72 -3.18
C LYS A 8 -13.01 22.34 -2.98
N LEU A 9 -13.35 21.37 -3.86
CA LEU A 9 -12.84 20.02 -3.76
C LEU A 9 -11.36 19.91 -4.18
N LYS A 10 -10.90 20.69 -5.18
CA LYS A 10 -9.48 20.81 -5.53
C LYS A 10 -8.65 21.37 -4.37
N ASN A 11 -9.14 22.42 -3.73
CA ASN A 11 -8.48 23.00 -2.57
C ASN A 11 -8.46 22.04 -1.40
N TRP A 12 -9.55 21.33 -1.13
CA TRP A 12 -9.60 20.32 -0.07
C TRP A 12 -8.59 19.19 -0.28
N LEU A 13 -8.46 18.65 -1.49
CA LEU A 13 -7.47 17.63 -1.83
C LEU A 13 -6.02 18.13 -1.66
N LYS A 14 -5.76 19.41 -1.99
CA LYS A 14 -4.46 20.04 -1.78
C LYS A 14 -4.11 20.15 -0.28
N TYR A 15 -5.05 20.61 0.55
CA TYR A 15 -4.85 20.65 2.00
C TYR A 15 -4.67 19.26 2.61
N LEU A 16 -5.35 18.27 2.10
CA LEU A 16 -5.22 16.87 2.51
C LEU A 16 -3.79 16.34 2.33
N ILE A 17 -3.14 16.67 1.20
CA ILE A 17 -1.75 16.31 0.93
C ILE A 17 -0.82 17.03 1.93
N TYR A 18 -1.00 18.32 2.16
CA TYR A 18 -0.15 19.05 3.12
C TYR A 18 -0.31 18.54 4.55
N ILE A 19 -1.54 18.31 4.99
CA ILE A 19 -1.82 17.72 6.31
C ILE A 19 -1.15 16.34 6.43
N SER A 20 -1.21 15.49 5.38
CA SER A 20 -0.58 14.18 5.42
C SER A 20 0.95 14.25 5.55
N ILE A 21 1.59 15.21 4.88
CA ILE A 21 3.04 15.43 5.00
C ILE A 21 3.40 15.87 6.43
N ILE A 22 2.62 16.76 7.03
CA ILE A 22 2.80 17.18 8.43
C ILE A 22 2.67 15.98 9.37
N PHE A 23 1.67 15.11 9.17
CA PHE A 23 1.51 13.89 9.97
C PHE A 23 2.71 12.94 9.85
N VAL A 24 3.30 12.81 8.64
CA VAL A 24 4.53 12.01 8.45
C VAL A 24 5.68 12.60 9.27
N ILE A 25 5.95 13.90 9.13
CA ILE A 25 7.05 14.58 9.83
C ILE A 25 6.87 14.47 11.35
N VAL A 26 5.70 14.79 11.87
CA VAL A 26 5.40 14.71 13.31
C VAL A 26 5.52 13.25 13.80
N GLY A 27 5.07 12.29 13.01
CA GLY A 27 5.19 10.86 13.34
C GLY A 27 6.63 10.40 13.43
N LEU A 28 7.49 10.82 12.51
CA LEU A 28 8.93 10.49 12.51
C LEU A 28 9.65 11.08 13.72
N ILE A 29 9.36 12.35 14.05
CA ILE A 29 9.98 13.03 15.21
C ILE A 29 9.54 12.38 16.53
N LYS A 30 8.23 12.15 16.70
CA LYS A 30 7.69 11.58 17.95
C LYS A 30 8.12 10.12 18.21
N ALA A 31 8.36 9.36 17.16
CA ALA A 31 8.74 7.96 17.27
C ALA A 31 10.27 7.74 17.33
N ASP A 32 11.06 8.82 17.35
CA ASP A 32 12.53 8.79 17.37
C ASP A 32 13.16 7.94 16.24
N TYR A 33 12.54 7.97 15.05
CA TYR A 33 12.99 7.20 13.89
C TYR A 33 14.19 7.83 13.16
N LEU A 34 14.69 8.99 13.61
CA LEU A 34 15.74 9.74 12.92
C LEU A 34 17.16 9.24 13.23
N ASN A 35 17.30 8.25 14.11
CA ASN A 35 18.60 7.65 14.37
C ASN A 35 19.08 6.85 13.15
N ILE A 36 20.18 7.28 12.55
CA ILE A 36 20.78 6.62 11.40
C ILE A 36 21.47 5.34 11.85
N PRO A 37 21.05 4.15 11.38
CA PRO A 37 21.67 2.90 11.74
C PRO A 37 23.06 2.78 11.12
N LYS A 38 23.93 1.96 11.71
CA LYS A 38 25.20 1.59 11.10
C LYS A 38 24.93 0.81 9.81
N ILE A 39 25.56 1.23 8.71
CA ILE A 39 25.49 0.56 7.42
C ILE A 39 26.77 -0.26 7.26
N TYR A 40 26.62 -1.58 7.08
CA TYR A 40 27.74 -2.50 6.89
C TYR A 40 28.02 -2.73 5.40
N HIS A 41 26.97 -2.74 4.54
CA HIS A 41 27.11 -3.08 3.13
C HIS A 41 26.37 -2.05 2.25
N TYR A 42 27.06 -1.01 1.80
CA TYR A 42 26.48 0.09 0.98
C TYR A 42 25.91 -0.40 -0.37
N GLN A 43 26.52 -1.41 -0.98
CA GLN A 43 26.04 -2.00 -2.23
C GLN A 43 24.64 -2.64 -2.06
N TYR A 44 24.38 -3.32 -0.95
CA TYR A 44 23.07 -3.86 -0.65
C TYR A 44 22.04 -2.75 -0.35
N LEU A 45 22.49 -1.66 0.27
CA LEU A 45 21.62 -0.49 0.45
C LEU A 45 21.19 0.09 -0.90
N GLY A 46 22.12 0.26 -1.86
CA GLY A 46 21.81 0.71 -3.21
C GLY A 46 20.82 -0.20 -3.94
N LEU A 47 21.04 -1.52 -3.89
CA LEU A 47 20.12 -2.50 -4.45
C LEU A 47 18.75 -2.45 -3.79
N SER A 48 18.71 -2.25 -2.46
CA SER A 48 17.45 -2.15 -1.73
C SER A 48 16.59 -0.98 -2.22
N PHE A 49 17.19 0.17 -2.51
CA PHE A 49 16.47 1.32 -3.07
C PHE A 49 16.01 1.07 -4.50
N LEU A 50 16.83 0.41 -5.33
CA LEU A 50 16.44 0.06 -6.70
C LEU A 50 15.16 -0.80 -6.69
N PHE A 51 15.15 -1.89 -5.90
CA PHE A 51 13.99 -2.76 -5.79
C PHE A 51 12.81 -2.09 -5.06
N LEU A 52 13.06 -1.21 -4.09
CA LEU A 52 12.03 -0.41 -3.44
C LEU A 52 11.28 0.47 -4.46
N PHE A 53 12.01 1.19 -5.29
CA PHE A 53 11.42 2.06 -6.31
C PHE A 53 10.66 1.24 -7.36
N ALA A 54 11.23 0.11 -7.80
CA ALA A 54 10.53 -0.84 -8.65
C ALA A 54 9.23 -1.33 -8.01
N GLY A 55 9.23 -1.67 -6.72
CA GLY A 55 8.05 -2.08 -5.97
C GLY A 55 6.93 -1.02 -6.00
N PHE A 56 7.26 0.26 -5.86
CA PHE A 56 6.28 1.34 -5.99
C PHE A 56 5.73 1.50 -7.41
N ILE A 57 6.54 1.23 -8.44
CA ILE A 57 6.04 1.17 -9.82
C ILE A 57 5.08 -0.02 -9.99
N PHE A 58 5.42 -1.20 -9.47
CA PHE A 58 4.50 -2.35 -9.49
C PHE A 58 3.19 -2.07 -8.73
N GLN A 59 3.23 -1.27 -7.67
CA GLN A 59 2.02 -0.85 -6.96
C GLN A 59 1.11 0.03 -7.84
N CYS A 60 1.70 0.90 -8.66
CA CYS A 60 0.93 1.66 -9.66
C CYS A 60 0.38 0.75 -10.77
N LEU A 61 1.14 -0.28 -11.18
CA LEU A 61 0.69 -1.28 -12.15
C LEU A 61 -0.51 -2.09 -11.60
N ASN A 62 -0.51 -2.47 -10.32
CA ASN A 62 -1.67 -3.10 -9.70
C ASN A 62 -2.93 -2.26 -9.88
N TRP A 63 -2.86 -0.96 -9.60
CA TRP A 63 -3.96 -0.03 -9.78
C TRP A 63 -4.38 0.09 -11.26
N TYR A 64 -3.41 0.22 -12.15
CA TYR A 64 -3.64 0.29 -13.59
C TYR A 64 -4.36 -0.95 -14.13
N PHE A 65 -3.92 -2.16 -13.80
CA PHE A 65 -4.51 -3.39 -14.31
C PHE A 65 -5.91 -3.67 -13.78
N VAL A 66 -6.22 -3.22 -12.56
CA VAL A 66 -7.60 -3.27 -12.04
C VAL A 66 -8.54 -2.39 -12.88
N LEU A 67 -8.05 -1.24 -13.38
CA LEU A 67 -8.84 -0.29 -14.15
C LEU A 67 -8.90 -0.61 -15.64
N LYS A 68 -7.77 -1.00 -16.23
CA LYS A 68 -7.55 -1.05 -17.70
C LYS A 68 -8.59 -1.86 -18.47
N LYS A 69 -9.15 -2.89 -17.85
CA LYS A 69 -10.08 -3.76 -18.55
C LYS A 69 -11.42 -3.07 -18.84
N ASP A 70 -11.91 -2.32 -17.87
CA ASP A 70 -13.25 -1.74 -17.91
C ASP A 70 -13.24 -0.26 -18.33
N TYR A 71 -12.05 0.38 -18.27
CA TYR A 71 -11.91 1.82 -18.49
C TYR A 71 -10.64 2.13 -19.30
N PRO A 72 -10.69 3.08 -20.26
CA PRO A 72 -9.56 3.47 -21.11
C PRO A 72 -8.57 4.38 -20.37
N ILE A 73 -8.03 3.90 -19.25
CA ILE A 73 -7.11 4.65 -18.40
C ILE A 73 -5.68 4.48 -18.90
N SER A 74 -4.89 5.56 -18.93
CA SER A 74 -3.46 5.50 -19.22
C SER A 74 -2.64 5.06 -18.00
N LEU A 75 -1.51 4.40 -18.25
CA LEU A 75 -0.56 4.06 -17.18
C LEU A 75 -0.05 5.33 -16.47
N LYS A 76 0.23 6.39 -17.23
CA LYS A 76 0.64 7.70 -16.70
C LYS A 76 -0.36 8.21 -15.67
N ASP A 77 -1.67 8.11 -15.95
CA ASP A 77 -2.71 8.58 -15.03
C ASP A 77 -2.88 7.69 -13.80
N ALA A 78 -2.65 6.40 -13.95
CA ALA A 78 -2.61 5.49 -12.81
C ALA A 78 -1.45 5.85 -11.86
N VAL A 79 -0.25 6.13 -12.39
CA VAL A 79 0.91 6.60 -11.61
C VAL A 79 0.61 7.93 -10.93
N ILE A 80 0.08 8.91 -11.67
CA ILE A 80 -0.25 10.24 -11.11
C ILE A 80 -1.29 10.11 -9.99
N SER A 81 -2.38 9.38 -10.24
CA SER A 81 -3.46 9.23 -9.26
C SER A 81 -3.02 8.49 -8.00
N PHE A 82 -2.13 7.52 -8.11
CA PHE A 82 -1.60 6.81 -6.96
C PHE A 82 -0.59 7.67 -6.20
N GLY A 83 0.43 8.18 -6.89
CA GLY A 83 1.56 8.86 -6.26
C GLY A 83 1.18 10.18 -5.57
N LEU A 84 0.28 10.99 -6.16
CA LEU A 84 -0.16 12.23 -5.51
C LEU A 84 -0.88 12.00 -4.17
N PHE A 85 -1.49 10.84 -3.97
CA PHE A 85 -2.24 10.53 -2.76
C PHE A 85 -1.54 9.52 -1.84
N VAL A 86 -0.29 9.11 -2.13
CA VAL A 86 0.43 8.10 -1.35
C VAL A 86 0.57 8.47 0.13
N PHE A 87 0.81 9.74 0.44
CA PHE A 87 0.94 10.22 1.81
C PHE A 87 -0.38 10.35 2.56
N THR A 88 -1.52 10.36 1.89
CA THR A 88 -2.81 10.51 2.57
C THR A 88 -3.17 9.31 3.46
N LYS A 89 -2.44 8.20 3.35
CA LYS A 89 -2.57 7.04 4.27
C LYS A 89 -2.11 7.34 5.70
N TYR A 90 -1.36 8.42 5.91
CA TYR A 90 -0.94 8.87 7.25
C TYR A 90 -2.03 9.66 7.97
N ILE A 91 -3.10 10.06 7.29
CA ILE A 91 -4.28 10.63 7.92
C ILE A 91 -5.07 9.49 8.58
N PRO A 92 -5.50 9.65 9.83
CA PRO A 92 -6.28 8.64 10.54
C PRO A 92 -7.47 8.12 9.72
N GLY A 93 -7.71 6.80 9.76
CA GLY A 93 -8.76 6.13 9.00
C GLY A 93 -8.35 5.59 7.64
N LYS A 94 -7.19 6.00 7.08
CA LYS A 94 -6.60 5.48 5.81
C LYS A 94 -7.52 5.50 4.57
N VAL A 95 -8.73 6.06 4.69
CA VAL A 95 -9.73 6.09 3.60
C VAL A 95 -9.32 7.07 2.50
N PHE A 96 -8.52 8.07 2.84
CA PHE A 96 -8.20 9.16 1.92
C PHE A 96 -7.32 8.75 0.75
N VAL A 97 -6.47 7.74 0.89
CA VAL A 97 -5.70 7.18 -0.23
C VAL A 97 -6.62 6.49 -1.24
N ILE A 98 -7.67 5.82 -0.74
CA ILE A 98 -8.68 5.16 -1.57
C ILE A 98 -9.51 6.21 -2.32
N LEU A 99 -10.01 7.21 -1.59
CA LEU A 99 -10.85 8.26 -2.14
C LEU A 99 -10.09 9.18 -3.09
N GLY A 100 -8.85 9.56 -2.76
CA GLY A 100 -8.06 10.50 -3.54
C GLY A 100 -7.73 10.00 -4.93
N LYS A 101 -7.18 8.78 -5.04
CA LYS A 101 -6.85 8.19 -6.34
C LYS A 101 -8.10 7.92 -7.19
N ALA A 102 -9.21 7.49 -6.55
CA ALA A 102 -10.48 7.28 -7.20
C ALA A 102 -11.08 8.59 -7.75
N GLU A 103 -11.04 9.65 -6.96
CA GLU A 103 -11.52 10.97 -7.35
C GLU A 103 -10.75 11.57 -8.53
N TYR A 104 -9.41 11.42 -8.53
CA TYR A 104 -8.57 11.90 -9.63
C TYR A 104 -9.00 11.24 -10.96
N ILE A 105 -9.10 9.92 -10.99
CA ILE A 105 -9.49 9.16 -12.19
C ILE A 105 -10.94 9.49 -12.60
N SER A 106 -11.86 9.49 -11.64
CA SER A 106 -13.27 9.83 -11.88
C SER A 106 -13.43 11.17 -12.59
N LYS A 107 -12.74 12.20 -12.11
CA LYS A 107 -12.79 13.54 -12.72
C LYS A 107 -12.13 13.61 -14.08
N LYS A 108 -10.97 13.00 -14.21
CA LYS A 108 -10.20 13.09 -15.47
C LYS A 108 -10.88 12.42 -16.63
N TYR A 109 -11.53 11.28 -16.38
CA TYR A 109 -12.17 10.44 -17.40
C TYR A 109 -13.70 10.55 -17.41
N ASN A 110 -14.27 11.48 -16.63
CA ASN A 110 -15.71 11.67 -16.47
C ASN A 110 -16.47 10.38 -16.11
N LEU A 111 -15.88 9.57 -15.21
CA LEU A 111 -16.43 8.30 -14.76
C LEU A 111 -17.20 8.46 -13.44
N ARG A 112 -18.11 7.53 -13.14
CA ARG A 112 -18.85 7.55 -11.89
C ARG A 112 -17.89 7.39 -10.69
N ARG A 113 -17.89 8.34 -9.76
CA ARG A 113 -17.03 8.34 -8.59
C ARG A 113 -17.14 7.06 -7.75
N LYS A 114 -18.35 6.54 -7.61
CA LYS A 114 -18.61 5.31 -6.84
C LYS A 114 -17.88 4.11 -7.43
N ASP A 115 -17.84 3.99 -8.75
CA ASP A 115 -17.16 2.90 -9.43
C ASP A 115 -15.66 2.94 -9.18
N MET A 116 -15.06 4.12 -9.26
CA MET A 116 -13.63 4.30 -9.00
C MET A 116 -13.26 4.02 -7.55
N ILE A 117 -14.12 4.39 -6.60
CA ILE A 117 -13.93 4.05 -5.19
C ILE A 117 -13.96 2.52 -5.01
N MET A 118 -14.93 1.84 -5.64
CA MET A 118 -15.03 0.39 -5.56
C MET A 118 -13.79 -0.29 -6.14
N ARG A 119 -13.32 0.11 -7.33
CA ARG A 119 -12.07 -0.40 -7.92
C ARG A 119 -10.85 -0.14 -7.05
N SER A 120 -10.83 0.99 -6.33
CA SER A 120 -9.76 1.29 -5.38
C SER A 120 -9.78 0.37 -4.16
N LEU A 121 -10.98 0.01 -3.66
CA LEU A 121 -11.15 -0.98 -2.60
C LEU A 121 -10.76 -2.39 -3.08
N ASP A 122 -11.21 -2.79 -4.27
CA ASP A 122 -10.83 -4.08 -4.89
C ASP A 122 -9.30 -4.21 -4.94
N THR A 123 -8.62 -3.16 -5.42
CA THR A 123 -7.14 -3.13 -5.45
C THR A 123 -6.56 -3.34 -4.06
N GLN A 124 -7.10 -2.68 -3.05
CA GLN A 124 -6.60 -2.77 -1.67
C GLN A 124 -6.81 -4.17 -1.09
N PHE A 125 -7.97 -4.77 -1.30
CA PHE A 125 -8.27 -6.12 -0.81
C PHE A 125 -7.38 -7.17 -1.48
N ILE A 126 -7.15 -7.09 -2.80
CA ILE A 126 -6.26 -8.02 -3.50
C ILE A 126 -4.81 -7.86 -3.01
N VAL A 127 -4.34 -6.62 -2.76
CA VAL A 127 -3.01 -6.38 -2.16
C VAL A 127 -2.90 -7.05 -0.79
N LEU A 128 -3.90 -6.89 0.08
CA LEU A 128 -3.90 -7.51 1.41
C LEU A 128 -3.91 -9.03 1.32
N TRP A 129 -4.76 -9.59 0.47
CA TRP A 129 -4.90 -11.02 0.26
C TRP A 129 -3.59 -11.66 -0.21
N ALA A 130 -2.97 -11.10 -1.25
CA ALA A 130 -1.68 -11.55 -1.75
C ALA A 130 -0.55 -11.36 -0.73
N GLY A 131 -0.60 -10.27 0.06
CA GLY A 131 0.36 -9.96 1.10
C GLY A 131 0.35 -10.96 2.26
N ILE A 132 -0.83 -11.46 2.66
CA ILE A 132 -0.92 -12.53 3.65
C ILE A 132 -0.26 -13.79 3.11
N ILE A 133 -0.53 -14.19 1.87
CA ILE A 133 0.05 -15.40 1.27
C ILE A 133 1.57 -15.30 1.24
N VAL A 134 2.10 -14.25 0.60
CA VAL A 134 3.54 -14.06 0.44
C VAL A 134 4.22 -13.92 1.80
N GLY A 135 3.67 -13.11 2.70
CA GLY A 135 4.24 -12.90 4.03
C GLY A 135 4.20 -14.14 4.92
N SER A 136 3.21 -15.02 4.73
CA SER A 136 3.11 -16.29 5.50
C SER A 136 4.18 -17.29 5.12
N ILE A 137 4.87 -17.14 3.98
CA ILE A 137 5.96 -18.05 3.57
C ILE A 137 7.04 -18.09 4.66
N GLY A 138 7.39 -16.96 5.27
CA GLY A 138 8.38 -16.91 6.36
C GLY A 138 8.01 -17.78 7.56
N LEU A 139 6.72 -17.96 7.85
CA LEU A 139 6.28 -18.74 9.00
C LEU A 139 6.56 -20.25 8.87
N PHE A 140 6.73 -20.78 7.65
CA PHE A 140 7.12 -22.19 7.47
C PHE A 140 8.51 -22.50 8.05
N PHE A 141 9.31 -21.49 8.34
CA PHE A 141 10.66 -21.60 8.90
C PHE A 141 10.70 -21.26 10.41
N VAL A 142 9.53 -21.16 11.07
CA VAL A 142 9.38 -20.90 12.50
C VAL A 142 8.84 -22.13 13.19
N ASP A 143 9.50 -22.58 14.26
CA ASP A 143 9.01 -23.67 15.09
C ASP A 143 7.66 -23.28 15.74
N ASN A 144 6.77 -24.27 15.84
CA ASN A 144 5.42 -24.08 16.39
C ASN A 144 4.61 -22.95 15.71
N SER A 145 4.82 -22.72 14.42
CA SER A 145 4.19 -21.66 13.64
C SER A 145 2.67 -21.75 13.56
N MET A 146 2.07 -22.91 13.82
CA MET A 146 0.62 -23.16 13.68
C MET A 146 -0.24 -22.18 14.50
N LYS A 147 0.18 -21.77 15.69
CA LYS A 147 -0.53 -20.78 16.51
C LYS A 147 -0.62 -19.40 15.85
N TYR A 148 0.31 -19.07 14.95
CA TYR A 148 0.31 -17.83 14.17
C TYR A 148 -0.36 -18.01 12.81
N ALA A 149 -0.21 -19.21 12.20
CA ALA A 149 -0.79 -19.53 10.91
C ALA A 149 -2.33 -19.57 10.94
N ILE A 150 -2.92 -20.12 12.01
CA ILE A 150 -4.39 -20.24 12.13
C ILE A 150 -5.10 -18.89 12.04
N PRO A 151 -4.76 -17.83 12.82
CA PRO A 151 -5.40 -16.52 12.68
C PRO A 151 -5.23 -15.90 11.29
N LEU A 152 -4.06 -16.11 10.65
CA LEU A 152 -3.80 -15.63 9.30
C LEU A 152 -4.65 -16.36 8.26
N LEU A 153 -4.80 -17.68 8.37
CA LEU A 153 -5.67 -18.47 7.51
C LEU A 153 -7.13 -18.05 7.64
N ILE A 154 -7.60 -17.79 8.86
CA ILE A 154 -8.94 -17.27 9.10
C ILE A 154 -9.11 -15.91 8.41
N GLY A 155 -8.19 -14.96 8.63
CA GLY A 155 -8.22 -13.65 7.97
C GLY A 155 -8.15 -13.75 6.45
N TRP A 156 -7.30 -14.62 5.92
CA TRP A 156 -7.19 -14.89 4.50
C TRP A 156 -8.48 -15.50 3.92
N PHE A 157 -9.13 -16.41 4.65
CA PHE A 157 -10.43 -16.98 4.26
C PHE A 157 -11.50 -15.90 4.15
N PHE A 158 -11.62 -15.01 5.16
CA PHE A 158 -12.57 -13.90 5.11
C PHE A 158 -12.28 -12.92 3.96
N LEU A 159 -11.01 -12.59 3.72
CA LEU A 159 -10.63 -11.77 2.56
C LEU A 159 -10.96 -12.46 1.23
N SER A 160 -10.82 -13.79 1.17
CA SER A 160 -11.23 -14.56 -0.02
C SER A 160 -12.72 -14.45 -0.27
N LEU A 161 -13.55 -14.51 0.78
CA LEU A 161 -14.99 -14.29 0.65
C LEU A 161 -15.30 -12.86 0.14
N VAL A 162 -14.57 -11.86 0.61
CA VAL A 162 -14.74 -10.46 0.17
C VAL A 162 -14.40 -10.30 -1.32
N ILE A 163 -13.31 -10.91 -1.77
CA ILE A 163 -12.78 -10.73 -3.13
C ILE A 163 -13.50 -11.60 -4.15
N PHE A 164 -13.77 -12.86 -3.80
CA PHE A 164 -14.23 -13.88 -4.75
C PHE A 164 -15.75 -14.14 -4.71
N THR A 165 -16.48 -13.50 -3.80
CA THR A 165 -17.92 -13.62 -3.69
C THR A 165 -18.61 -12.25 -3.74
N ASN A 166 -19.92 -12.27 -4.00
CA ASN A 166 -20.73 -11.06 -3.98
C ASN A 166 -21.09 -10.61 -2.54
N PHE A 167 -20.58 -11.28 -1.51
CA PHE A 167 -20.97 -11.03 -0.13
C PHE A 167 -20.71 -9.57 0.30
N PHE A 168 -19.47 -9.11 0.16
CA PHE A 168 -19.08 -7.75 0.53
C PHE A 168 -19.77 -6.70 -0.34
N HIS A 169 -19.89 -6.97 -1.63
CA HIS A 169 -20.58 -6.12 -2.58
C HIS A 169 -22.05 -5.92 -2.20
N ASN A 170 -22.77 -7.01 -1.94
CA ASN A 170 -24.17 -6.96 -1.51
C ASN A 170 -24.33 -6.26 -0.16
N PHE A 171 -23.39 -6.47 0.77
CA PHE A 171 -23.35 -5.76 2.04
C PHE A 171 -23.20 -4.25 1.84
N LEU A 172 -22.26 -3.79 0.98
CA LEU A 172 -22.07 -2.37 0.67
C LEU A 172 -23.31 -1.76 0.00
N ILE A 173 -23.94 -2.45 -0.97
CA ILE A 173 -25.18 -1.99 -1.59
C ILE A 173 -26.27 -1.79 -0.55
N LYS A 174 -26.47 -2.78 0.35
CA LYS A 174 -27.46 -2.67 1.43
C LYS A 174 -27.15 -1.50 2.36
N ALA A 175 -25.89 -1.35 2.80
CA ALA A 175 -25.47 -0.25 3.66
C ALA A 175 -25.72 1.13 3.01
N ILE A 176 -25.37 1.28 1.73
CA ILE A 176 -25.63 2.51 0.99
C ILE A 176 -27.13 2.77 0.86
N LYS A 177 -27.94 1.73 0.57
CA LYS A 177 -29.40 1.85 0.48
C LYS A 177 -30.02 2.33 1.78
N VAL A 178 -29.55 1.81 2.92
CA VAL A 178 -30.03 2.23 4.27
C VAL A 178 -29.70 3.71 4.52
N VAL A 179 -28.45 4.14 4.23
CA VAL A 179 -28.00 5.51 4.51
C VAL A 179 -28.56 6.54 3.54
N THR A 180 -28.61 6.21 2.24
CA THR A 180 -28.95 7.18 1.19
C THR A 180 -30.39 7.07 0.70
N LYS A 181 -31.11 6.00 1.08
CA LYS A 181 -32.45 5.63 0.60
C LYS A 181 -32.53 5.50 -0.96
N LYS A 182 -31.37 5.34 -1.63
CA LYS A 182 -31.27 5.20 -3.08
C LYS A 182 -30.73 3.84 -3.45
N GLU A 183 -31.30 3.25 -4.49
CA GLU A 183 -30.73 2.07 -5.11
C GLU A 183 -29.43 2.46 -5.84
N THR A 184 -28.41 1.65 -5.65
CA THR A 184 -27.09 1.92 -6.21
C THR A 184 -26.51 0.62 -6.74
N GLU A 185 -26.16 0.63 -8.01
CA GLU A 185 -25.34 -0.42 -8.60
C GLU A 185 -23.87 -0.06 -8.43
N LEU A 186 -23.07 -1.03 -8.02
CA LEU A 186 -21.61 -0.93 -7.90
C LEU A 186 -20.97 -1.95 -8.86
N PRO A 187 -19.85 -1.60 -9.52
CA PRO A 187 -19.18 -2.53 -10.41
C PRO A 187 -18.53 -3.65 -9.63
N LEU A 188 -18.73 -4.88 -10.09
CA LEU A 188 -18.04 -6.07 -9.59
C LEU A 188 -16.80 -6.35 -10.42
N ILE A 189 -15.72 -6.78 -9.75
CA ILE A 189 -14.60 -7.40 -10.43
C ILE A 189 -14.88 -8.91 -10.53
N SER A 190 -14.83 -9.45 -11.73
CA SER A 190 -15.13 -10.87 -11.91
C SER A 190 -13.98 -11.74 -11.41
N PHE A 191 -14.28 -12.97 -10.94
CA PHE A 191 -13.28 -13.95 -10.51
C PHE A 191 -12.20 -14.16 -11.58
N LYS A 192 -12.59 -14.30 -12.87
CA LYS A 192 -11.64 -14.44 -13.99
C LYS A 192 -10.74 -13.21 -14.15
N GLN A 193 -11.23 -12.01 -13.84
CA GLN A 193 -10.42 -10.79 -13.87
C GLN A 193 -9.38 -10.81 -12.75
N VAL A 194 -9.81 -11.12 -11.52
CA VAL A 194 -8.89 -11.22 -10.39
C VAL A 194 -7.77 -12.21 -10.70
N LEU A 195 -8.09 -13.43 -11.16
CA LEU A 195 -7.09 -14.43 -11.51
C LEU A 195 -6.08 -13.94 -12.57
N LYS A 196 -6.52 -13.16 -13.55
CA LYS A 196 -5.63 -12.61 -14.60
C LYS A 196 -4.64 -11.57 -14.07
N ILE A 197 -5.04 -10.80 -13.06
CA ILE A 197 -4.21 -9.73 -12.51
C ILE A 197 -3.39 -10.18 -11.28
N LEU A 198 -3.74 -11.31 -10.65
CA LEU A 198 -3.03 -11.83 -9.47
C LEU A 198 -1.51 -11.93 -9.64
N PRO A 199 -0.96 -12.40 -10.78
CA PRO A 199 0.49 -12.50 -10.94
C PRO A 199 1.22 -11.19 -10.70
N ILE A 200 0.65 -10.03 -11.11
CA ILE A 200 1.29 -8.72 -10.88
C ILE A 200 1.28 -8.34 -9.39
N PHE A 201 0.24 -8.76 -8.62
CA PHE A 201 0.16 -8.54 -7.17
C PHE A 201 1.16 -9.40 -6.40
N PHE A 202 1.39 -10.64 -6.85
CA PHE A 202 2.44 -11.49 -6.28
C PHE A 202 3.83 -10.94 -6.59
N LEU A 203 4.06 -10.52 -7.83
CA LEU A 203 5.32 -9.91 -8.26
C LEU A 203 5.62 -8.63 -7.47
N TYR A 204 4.61 -7.78 -7.26
CA TYR A 204 4.69 -6.60 -6.39
C TYR A 204 5.22 -6.95 -5.00
N TRP A 205 4.63 -7.94 -4.34
CA TRP A 205 5.07 -8.36 -3.01
C TRP A 205 6.45 -9.02 -3.02
N PHE A 206 6.75 -9.82 -4.04
CA PHE A 206 8.05 -10.44 -4.19
C PHE A 206 9.16 -9.41 -4.38
N VAL A 207 8.93 -8.38 -5.18
CA VAL A 207 9.88 -7.26 -5.37
C VAL A 207 10.11 -6.51 -4.06
N PHE A 208 9.08 -6.26 -3.26
CA PHE A 208 9.25 -5.66 -1.93
C PHE A 208 9.96 -6.59 -0.95
N THR A 209 9.72 -7.89 -1.01
CA THR A 209 10.46 -8.88 -0.21
C THR A 209 11.95 -8.83 -0.52
N LEU A 210 12.29 -8.82 -1.82
CA LEU A 210 13.67 -8.72 -2.27
C LEU A 210 14.30 -7.38 -1.87
N ALA A 211 13.58 -6.27 -2.03
CA ALA A 211 14.02 -4.97 -1.57
C ALA A 211 14.34 -4.94 -0.07
N PHE A 212 13.47 -5.55 0.74
CA PHE A 212 13.68 -5.62 2.18
C PHE A 212 14.82 -6.56 2.57
N TRP A 213 15.01 -7.66 1.86
CA TRP A 213 16.17 -8.53 2.10
C TRP A 213 17.48 -7.79 1.92
N PHE A 214 17.64 -7.06 0.81
CA PHE A 214 18.81 -6.22 0.59
C PHE A 214 18.95 -5.12 1.66
N PHE A 215 17.83 -4.50 2.06
CA PHE A 215 17.85 -3.50 3.13
C PHE A 215 18.32 -4.08 4.46
N ALA A 216 17.76 -5.20 4.90
CA ALA A 216 18.14 -5.86 6.14
C ALA A 216 19.61 -6.34 6.10
N SER A 217 20.04 -6.88 4.94
CA SER A 217 21.44 -7.29 4.75
C SER A 217 22.41 -6.10 4.74
N ALA A 218 21.97 -4.90 4.35
CA ALA A 218 22.81 -3.71 4.43
C ALA A 218 23.08 -3.26 5.88
N LEU A 219 22.14 -3.53 6.78
CA LEU A 219 22.20 -3.12 8.19
C LEU A 219 22.73 -4.20 9.14
N SER A 220 23.00 -5.39 8.66
CA SER A 220 23.53 -6.49 9.47
C SER A 220 25.00 -6.77 9.17
N ALA A 221 25.79 -7.00 10.23
CA ALA A 221 27.17 -7.45 10.09
C ALA A 221 27.26 -8.93 9.65
N ASN A 222 26.24 -9.74 9.96
CA ASN A 222 26.17 -11.14 9.66
C ASN A 222 25.25 -11.40 8.46
N PRO A 223 25.48 -12.48 7.67
CA PRO A 223 24.60 -12.87 6.60
C PRO A 223 23.17 -13.08 7.09
N ILE A 224 22.21 -12.50 6.40
CA ILE A 224 20.78 -12.64 6.70
C ILE A 224 20.15 -13.63 5.73
N SER A 225 19.40 -14.61 6.28
CA SER A 225 18.63 -15.55 5.46
C SER A 225 17.57 -14.83 4.63
N PHE A 226 17.39 -15.23 3.38
CA PHE A 226 16.33 -14.65 2.52
C PHE A 226 14.92 -14.85 3.09
N PHE A 227 14.68 -15.92 3.82
CA PHE A 227 13.36 -16.20 4.40
C PHE A 227 12.89 -15.18 5.42
N ILE A 228 13.81 -14.47 6.08
CA ILE A 228 13.48 -13.37 6.99
C ILE A 228 12.72 -12.24 6.27
N ALA A 229 13.01 -12.03 4.99
CA ALA A 229 12.43 -10.94 4.22
C ALA A 229 10.91 -11.08 4.01
N PHE A 230 10.35 -12.27 4.11
CA PHE A 230 8.90 -12.48 4.06
C PHE A 230 8.16 -11.89 5.27
N SER A 231 8.86 -11.55 6.35
CA SER A 231 8.29 -10.79 7.46
C SER A 231 7.79 -9.41 7.04
N PHE A 232 8.40 -8.80 6.01
CA PHE A 232 8.05 -7.45 5.57
C PHE A 232 6.64 -7.37 4.93
N PRO A 233 6.28 -8.18 3.90
CA PRO A 233 4.91 -8.23 3.40
C PRO A 233 3.88 -8.49 4.49
N LEU A 234 4.15 -9.39 5.42
CA LEU A 234 3.23 -9.72 6.51
C LEU A 234 3.03 -8.52 7.45
N SER A 235 4.11 -7.89 7.90
CA SER A 235 4.03 -6.73 8.80
C SER A 235 3.32 -5.53 8.15
N VAL A 236 3.59 -5.27 6.86
CA VAL A 236 2.91 -4.20 6.11
C VAL A 236 1.43 -4.50 5.96
N THR A 237 1.07 -5.73 5.61
CA THR A 237 -0.32 -6.16 5.44
C THR A 237 -1.11 -6.03 6.73
N LEU A 238 -0.58 -6.54 7.85
CA LEU A 238 -1.20 -6.41 9.17
C LEU A 238 -1.24 -4.95 9.62
N GLY A 239 -0.20 -4.17 9.34
CA GLY A 239 -0.19 -2.73 9.59
C GLY A 239 -1.25 -1.96 8.81
N ILE A 240 -1.64 -2.39 7.61
CA ILE A 240 -2.72 -1.78 6.83
C ILE A 240 -4.09 -2.06 7.48
N VAL A 241 -4.30 -3.27 7.99
CA VAL A 241 -5.54 -3.68 8.66
C VAL A 241 -5.80 -2.86 9.92
N MET A 242 -4.76 -2.41 10.60
CA MET A 242 -4.87 -1.53 11.77
C MET A 242 -5.26 -0.11 11.36
N LEU A 243 -6.57 0.14 11.32
CA LEU A 243 -7.13 1.43 10.87
C LEU A 243 -6.84 2.60 11.82
N ILE A 244 -6.65 2.32 13.13
CA ILE A 244 -6.49 3.33 14.18
C ILE A 244 -5.11 3.99 14.11
N ALA A 245 -4.06 3.24 13.82
CA ALA A 245 -2.69 3.75 13.76
C ALA A 245 -2.43 4.47 12.42
N PRO A 246 -2.17 5.80 12.40
CA PRO A 246 -1.85 6.53 11.20
C PRO A 246 -0.64 5.93 10.48
N GLY A 247 -0.83 5.47 9.24
CA GLY A 247 0.23 4.78 8.50
C GLY A 247 0.76 3.49 9.15
N GLY A 248 0.12 2.95 10.22
CA GLY A 248 0.59 1.78 10.96
C GLY A 248 1.80 2.04 11.86
N ILE A 249 2.07 3.30 12.21
CA ILE A 249 3.23 3.69 13.03
C ILE A 249 3.18 2.99 14.39
N GLY A 250 4.31 2.40 14.79
CA GLY A 250 4.50 1.61 16.01
C GLY A 250 4.01 0.16 15.88
N PHE A 251 2.84 -0.08 15.32
CA PHE A 251 2.26 -1.41 15.20
C PHE A 251 2.97 -2.27 14.13
N ARG A 252 3.19 -1.72 12.94
CA ARG A 252 3.92 -2.39 11.85
C ARG A 252 5.34 -2.73 12.27
N GLU A 253 6.03 -1.80 12.90
CA GLU A 253 7.40 -1.94 13.35
C GLU A 253 7.50 -3.01 14.46
N GLY A 254 6.56 -3.03 15.40
CA GLY A 254 6.50 -4.05 16.45
C GLY A 254 6.27 -5.45 15.89
N ILE A 255 5.35 -5.61 14.93
CA ILE A 255 5.15 -6.90 14.23
C ILE A 255 6.41 -7.31 13.46
N LEU A 256 7.02 -6.38 12.73
CA LEU A 256 8.21 -6.69 11.95
C LEU A 256 9.37 -7.14 12.84
N ALA A 257 9.65 -6.41 13.94
CA ALA A 257 10.67 -6.80 14.90
C ALA A 257 10.38 -8.18 15.52
N GLY A 258 9.14 -8.42 15.93
CA GLY A 258 8.72 -9.73 16.47
C GLY A 258 8.93 -10.88 15.48
N LEU A 259 8.55 -10.69 14.22
CA LEU A 259 8.75 -11.70 13.16
C LEU A 259 10.24 -11.94 12.87
N LEU A 260 11.05 -10.90 12.84
CA LEU A 260 12.51 -11.01 12.65
C LEU A 260 13.15 -11.81 13.78
N ILE A 261 12.77 -11.55 15.03
CA ILE A 261 13.27 -12.30 16.20
C ILE A 261 12.84 -13.76 16.10
N MET A 262 11.58 -14.02 15.76
CA MET A 262 11.08 -15.39 15.59
C MET A 262 11.82 -16.17 14.50
N LEU A 263 12.31 -15.48 13.47
CA LEU A 263 13.08 -16.05 12.36
C LEU A 263 14.60 -16.07 12.64
N GLY A 264 15.01 -15.83 13.89
CA GLY A 264 16.39 -15.99 14.35
C GLY A 264 17.28 -14.75 14.28
N THR A 265 16.71 -13.56 13.99
CA THR A 265 17.48 -12.32 14.07
C THR A 265 17.64 -11.90 15.53
N GLY A 266 18.83 -11.46 15.94
CA GLY A 266 19.07 -10.93 17.30
C GLY A 266 18.14 -9.72 17.58
N SER A 267 17.67 -9.59 18.82
CA SER A 267 16.68 -8.57 19.21
C SER A 267 17.13 -7.13 18.91
N GLY A 268 18.41 -6.84 19.07
CA GLY A 268 18.98 -5.52 18.73
C GLY A 268 18.90 -5.22 17.24
N ASP A 269 19.39 -6.13 16.39
CA ASP A 269 19.35 -6.00 14.93
C ASP A 269 17.91 -5.95 14.42
N ALA A 270 17.03 -6.81 14.94
CA ALA A 270 15.61 -6.84 14.58
C ALA A 270 14.93 -5.49 14.85
N THR A 271 15.22 -4.86 15.99
CA THR A 271 14.68 -3.54 16.32
C THR A 271 15.22 -2.46 15.39
N VAL A 272 16.55 -2.44 15.17
CA VAL A 272 17.19 -1.46 14.27
C VAL A 272 16.66 -1.60 12.85
N ILE A 273 16.61 -2.81 12.30
CA ILE A 273 16.10 -3.08 10.94
C ILE A 273 14.64 -2.66 10.84
N SER A 274 13.83 -3.02 11.83
CA SER A 274 12.39 -2.72 11.83
C SER A 274 12.11 -1.22 11.84
N VAL A 275 12.71 -0.49 12.78
CA VAL A 275 12.54 0.97 12.91
C VAL A 275 13.07 1.69 11.66
N SER A 276 14.29 1.36 11.23
CA SER A 276 14.93 1.99 10.07
C SER A 276 14.17 1.68 8.75
N SER A 277 13.48 0.53 8.66
CA SER A 277 12.66 0.18 7.50
C SER A 277 11.56 1.20 7.22
N ARG A 278 11.17 1.97 8.23
CA ARG A 278 10.17 3.03 8.08
C ARG A 278 10.70 4.18 7.24
N ILE A 279 11.86 4.70 7.61
CA ILE A 279 12.50 5.79 6.86
C ILE A 279 12.80 5.33 5.43
N TRP A 280 13.41 4.15 5.29
CA TRP A 280 13.67 3.55 4.00
C TRP A 280 12.40 3.47 3.12
N PHE A 281 11.28 3.04 3.68
CA PHE A 281 10.02 2.93 2.93
C PHE A 281 9.44 4.30 2.54
N ILE A 282 9.61 5.33 3.40
CA ILE A 282 9.20 6.71 3.11
C ILE A 282 9.99 7.29 1.92
N PHE A 283 11.26 6.93 1.73
CA PHE A 283 11.99 7.31 0.52
C PHE A 283 11.34 6.75 -0.75
N GLY A 284 10.81 5.54 -0.71
CA GLY A 284 10.05 4.98 -1.84
C GLY A 284 8.73 5.72 -2.08
N GLU A 285 8.04 6.13 -1.01
CA GLU A 285 6.84 6.96 -1.12
C GLU A 285 7.15 8.34 -1.70
N LEU A 286 8.25 8.93 -1.28
CA LEU A 286 8.72 10.21 -1.79
C LEU A 286 9.08 10.10 -3.28
N PHE A 287 9.77 9.03 -3.68
CA PHE A 287 10.07 8.75 -5.08
C PHE A 287 8.80 8.74 -5.95
N ILE A 288 7.79 7.95 -5.56
CA ILE A 288 6.57 7.83 -6.38
C ILE A 288 5.73 9.11 -6.35
N PHE A 289 5.77 9.87 -5.25
CA PHE A 289 5.12 11.17 -5.16
C PHE A 289 5.77 12.20 -6.10
N ILE A 290 7.11 12.30 -6.09
CA ILE A 290 7.87 13.20 -6.97
C ILE A 290 7.63 12.83 -8.43
N LEU A 291 7.71 11.54 -8.77
CA LEU A 291 7.44 11.07 -10.12
C LEU A 291 6.02 11.46 -10.58
N ALA A 292 5.02 11.23 -9.74
CA ALA A 292 3.64 11.60 -10.03
C ALA A 292 3.47 13.13 -10.17
N PHE A 293 4.14 13.91 -9.35
CA PHE A 293 4.12 15.37 -9.41
C PHE A 293 4.71 15.88 -10.73
N ILE A 294 5.87 15.38 -11.12
CA ILE A 294 6.55 15.73 -12.39
C ILE A 294 5.65 15.36 -13.58
N LEU A 295 5.13 14.12 -13.62
CA LEU A 295 4.25 13.68 -14.69
C LEU A 295 2.97 14.53 -14.79
N ASN A 296 2.40 14.94 -13.65
CA ASN A 296 1.20 15.78 -13.61
C ASN A 296 1.50 17.22 -14.07
N PHE A 297 2.69 17.74 -13.75
CA PHE A 297 3.12 19.06 -14.18
C PHE A 297 3.23 19.15 -15.71
N PHE A 298 3.95 18.23 -16.36
CA PHE A 298 4.07 18.19 -17.82
C PHE A 298 2.74 17.98 -18.52
N GLN A 299 1.85 17.16 -17.95
CA GLN A 299 0.53 16.93 -18.53
C GLN A 299 -0.39 18.16 -18.52
N LYS A 300 -0.16 19.11 -17.60
CA LYS A 300 -0.89 20.38 -17.58
C LYS A 300 -0.30 21.38 -18.58
N SER A 301 1.01 21.36 -18.78
CA SER A 301 1.69 22.19 -19.76
C SER A 301 1.20 21.89 -21.17
N ASP A 302 1.16 20.60 -21.57
CA ASP A 302 0.69 20.13 -22.88
C ASP A 302 -0.78 20.48 -23.19
N LYS A 303 -1.58 20.86 -22.22
CA LYS A 303 -2.99 21.25 -22.42
C LYS A 303 -3.19 22.77 -22.57
N ASN A 304 -2.17 23.53 -22.23
CA ASN A 304 -2.20 24.99 -22.29
C ASN A 304 -1.45 25.53 -23.52
N THR A 305 -0.77 24.69 -24.27
CA THR A 305 -0.26 24.90 -25.64
C THR A 305 -1.25 24.35 -26.66
#